data_83430cdd5b3cb0334e862559318babdd
#
_entry.id   83430cdd5b3cb0334e862559318babdd
#
_cell.length_a   1.000
_cell.length_b   1.000
_cell.length_c   1.000
_cell.angle_alpha   90.00
_cell.angle_beta   90.00
_cell.angle_gamma   90.00
#
_symmetry.space_group_name_H-M   'P 1'
#
loop_
_entity.id
_entity.type
_entity.pdbx_description
1 polymer ?
#
loop_
_entity_poly.entity_id
_entity_poly.type
_entity_poly.pdbx_seq_one_letter_code
_entity_poly.pdbx_strand_id
1 'polypeptide(L)'
;HGGITFGPIEKGIIDHPSFQRLHGLRQNALLYLIFPSANHTRFDHSVGVMFLADRLLESLLANQRRICSRANARASFQDLYRVDDKTIEKTIEILAGDQYYKLILRIAALFHDIGHGPLSHLFDEFFPTPVWIGSLPEEVGYKHIYERVRAISNQDQPIRHEIMSCAVATSTLLQCREAIESYDIDIHKLIADVCAIIDEKVKPSPYLESAPYGLQKLLHDVLSSDLDVDRMDYLLRDSHMAGVKYGIYDPSRIFKSMCFYARLDSNDLRLAV
;
A
#
# COMPACT_ATOMS: atom_id res chain seq x y z
N HIS A 1 -9.57 -1.06 -15.71
CA HIS A 1 -9.47 -2.20 -14.81
C HIS A 1 -10.67 -3.16 -14.88
N GLY A 2 -11.74 -2.82 -15.55
CA GLY A 2 -12.98 -3.61 -15.50
C GLY A 2 -13.78 -3.39 -14.22
N GLY A 3 -14.55 -4.40 -13.78
CA GLY A 3 -15.32 -4.33 -12.52
C GLY A 3 -14.42 -4.50 -11.30
N ILE A 4 -14.53 -3.59 -10.33
CA ILE A 4 -13.80 -3.64 -9.06
C ILE A 4 -14.81 -3.96 -7.95
N THR A 5 -14.52 -4.99 -7.15
CA THR A 5 -15.37 -5.40 -6.03
C THR A 5 -14.78 -4.94 -4.70
N PHE A 6 -15.64 -4.50 -3.81
CA PHE A 6 -15.29 -4.06 -2.46
C PHE A 6 -15.94 -4.94 -1.42
N GLY A 7 -15.19 -5.27 -0.38
CA GLY A 7 -15.74 -5.82 0.85
C GLY A 7 -16.50 -4.76 1.67
N PRO A 8 -17.26 -5.17 2.68
CA PRO A 8 -18.03 -4.24 3.49
C PRO A 8 -17.16 -3.21 4.24
N ILE A 9 -16.00 -3.61 4.74
CA ILE A 9 -15.04 -2.73 5.42
C ILE A 9 -14.50 -1.70 4.44
N GLU A 10 -14.05 -2.12 3.27
CA GLU A 10 -13.53 -1.25 2.21
C GLU A 10 -14.60 -0.26 1.74
N LYS A 11 -15.85 -0.74 1.59
CA LYS A 11 -16.97 0.12 1.24
C LYS A 11 -17.18 1.22 2.29
N GLY A 12 -17.14 0.87 3.58
CA GLY A 12 -17.25 1.86 4.67
C GLY A 12 -16.14 2.90 4.62
N ILE A 13 -14.89 2.48 4.30
CA ILE A 13 -13.75 3.38 4.12
C ILE A 13 -13.95 4.30 2.91
N ILE A 14 -14.38 3.73 1.78
CA ILE A 14 -14.58 4.49 0.53
C ILE A 14 -15.72 5.51 0.69
N ASP A 15 -16.80 5.16 1.35
CA ASP A 15 -17.94 6.05 1.60
C ASP A 15 -17.60 7.16 2.66
N HIS A 16 -16.49 7.03 3.39
CA HIS A 16 -16.11 8.00 4.42
C HIS A 16 -15.68 9.35 3.82
N PRO A 17 -16.08 10.49 4.41
CA PRO A 17 -15.76 11.83 3.89
C PRO A 17 -14.27 12.07 3.64
N SER A 18 -13.39 11.53 4.49
CA SER A 18 -11.93 11.64 4.32
C SER A 18 -11.45 10.99 3.02
N PHE A 19 -12.08 9.90 2.58
CA PHE A 19 -11.76 9.25 1.31
C PHE A 19 -12.48 9.93 0.14
N GLN A 20 -13.75 10.32 0.32
CA GLN A 20 -14.55 11.02 -0.70
C GLN A 20 -13.92 12.36 -1.13
N ARG A 21 -13.17 13.05 -0.27
CA ARG A 21 -12.44 14.27 -0.66
C ARG A 21 -11.46 14.05 -1.80
N LEU A 22 -10.97 12.81 -2.02
CA LEU A 22 -10.05 12.48 -3.11
C LEU A 22 -10.64 12.73 -4.50
N HIS A 23 -11.97 12.77 -4.64
CA HIS A 23 -12.63 13.21 -5.87
C HIS A 23 -12.33 14.67 -6.22
N GLY A 24 -12.03 15.50 -5.24
CA GLY A 24 -11.63 16.89 -5.42
C GLY A 24 -10.13 17.09 -5.70
N LEU A 25 -9.31 16.05 -5.58
CA LEU A 25 -7.86 16.11 -5.76
C LEU A 25 -7.45 15.47 -7.08
N ARG A 26 -6.94 16.26 -8.01
CA ARG A 26 -6.38 15.73 -9.26
C ARG A 26 -5.08 15.02 -9.02
N GLN A 27 -4.88 13.87 -9.68
CA GLN A 27 -3.66 13.08 -9.57
C GLN A 27 -2.43 13.89 -10.00
N ASN A 28 -2.49 14.58 -11.11
CA ASN A 28 -1.38 15.29 -11.72
C ASN A 28 -1.51 16.82 -11.61
N ALA A 29 -1.95 17.32 -10.45
CA ALA A 29 -1.98 18.75 -10.15
C ALA A 29 -2.56 19.60 -11.31
N LEU A 30 -1.71 20.38 -11.98
CA LEU A 30 -2.08 21.32 -13.04
C LEU A 30 -1.91 20.75 -14.46
N LEU A 31 -1.62 19.45 -14.63
CA LEU A 31 -1.38 18.82 -15.92
C LEU A 31 -2.55 19.03 -16.91
N TYR A 32 -3.76 19.09 -16.41
CA TYR A 32 -4.98 19.34 -17.22
C TYR A 32 -4.96 20.65 -17.99
N LEU A 33 -4.13 21.62 -17.61
CA LEU A 33 -3.96 22.88 -18.35
C LEU A 33 -3.27 22.66 -19.70
N ILE A 34 -2.45 21.61 -19.82
CA ILE A 34 -1.74 21.24 -21.03
C ILE A 34 -2.44 20.08 -21.73
N PHE A 35 -2.92 19.11 -20.96
CA PHE A 35 -3.66 17.93 -21.40
C PHE A 35 -5.09 17.97 -20.83
N PRO A 36 -6.05 18.58 -21.50
CA PRO A 36 -7.39 18.86 -20.92
C PRO A 36 -8.15 17.62 -20.45
N SER A 37 -7.86 16.44 -21.03
CA SER A 37 -8.45 15.17 -20.61
C SER A 37 -7.82 14.55 -19.36
N ALA A 38 -6.65 15.04 -18.91
CA ALA A 38 -5.97 14.56 -17.71
C ALA A 38 -6.61 15.11 -16.42
N ASN A 39 -7.90 14.79 -16.23
CA ASN A 39 -8.72 15.26 -15.11
C ASN A 39 -8.98 14.17 -14.05
N HIS A 40 -8.39 13.00 -14.17
CA HIS A 40 -8.56 11.91 -13.21
C HIS A 40 -8.06 12.31 -11.82
N THR A 41 -8.68 11.71 -10.83
CA THR A 41 -8.54 12.11 -9.44
C THR A 41 -7.72 11.08 -8.66
N ARG A 42 -7.26 11.46 -7.46
CA ARG A 42 -6.63 10.52 -6.54
C ARG A 42 -7.58 9.42 -6.08
N PHE A 43 -8.89 9.67 -6.10
CA PHE A 43 -9.89 8.63 -5.86
C PHE A 43 -9.79 7.50 -6.88
N ASP A 44 -9.77 7.85 -8.18
CA ASP A 44 -9.66 6.87 -9.27
C ASP A 44 -8.38 6.06 -9.18
N HIS A 45 -7.28 6.73 -8.83
CA HIS A 45 -5.97 6.14 -8.64
C HIS A 45 -5.94 5.19 -7.44
N SER A 46 -6.33 5.63 -6.23
CA SER A 46 -6.32 4.80 -5.02
C SER A 46 -7.15 3.52 -5.17
N VAL A 47 -8.32 3.61 -5.82
CA VAL A 47 -9.15 2.44 -6.13
C VAL A 47 -8.46 1.52 -7.14
N GLY A 48 -7.78 2.09 -8.13
CA GLY A 48 -6.99 1.34 -9.12
C GLY A 48 -5.81 0.61 -8.48
N VAL A 49 -5.07 1.27 -7.60
CA VAL A 49 -3.94 0.69 -6.86
C VAL A 49 -4.41 -0.47 -5.98
N MET A 50 -5.53 -0.32 -5.26
CA MET A 50 -6.11 -1.41 -4.49
C MET A 50 -6.44 -2.62 -5.37
N PHE A 51 -7.06 -2.40 -6.53
CA PHE A 51 -7.37 -3.47 -7.47
C PHE A 51 -6.11 -4.18 -7.98
N LEU A 52 -5.07 -3.43 -8.35
CA LEU A 52 -3.82 -4.00 -8.82
C LEU A 52 -3.06 -4.75 -7.71
N ALA A 53 -3.09 -4.24 -6.47
CA ALA A 53 -2.48 -4.91 -5.30
C ALA A 53 -3.10 -6.29 -5.06
N ASP A 54 -4.43 -6.38 -5.12
CA ASP A 54 -5.16 -7.63 -5.02
C ASP A 54 -4.76 -8.62 -6.13
N ARG A 55 -4.76 -8.16 -7.37
CA ARG A 55 -4.40 -8.97 -8.55
C ARG A 55 -2.93 -9.41 -8.54
N LEU A 56 -2.03 -8.53 -8.10
CA LEU A 56 -0.61 -8.88 -7.98
C LEU A 56 -0.40 -9.94 -6.90
N LEU A 57 -1.00 -9.78 -5.71
CA LEU A 57 -0.90 -10.78 -4.64
C LEU A 57 -1.37 -12.16 -5.10
N GLU A 58 -2.52 -12.24 -5.77
CA GLU A 58 -3.03 -13.50 -6.34
C GLU A 58 -2.04 -14.10 -7.37
N SER A 59 -1.47 -13.26 -8.22
CA SER A 59 -0.50 -13.69 -9.23
C SER A 59 0.81 -14.17 -8.62
N LEU A 60 1.31 -13.48 -7.58
CA LEU A 60 2.50 -13.89 -6.83
C LEU A 60 2.32 -15.28 -6.21
N LEU A 61 1.19 -15.53 -5.55
CA LEU A 61 0.87 -16.84 -4.99
C LEU A 61 0.79 -17.93 -6.04
N ALA A 62 0.13 -17.67 -7.17
CA ALA A 62 0.00 -18.61 -8.27
C ALA A 62 1.36 -18.93 -8.92
N ASN A 63 2.17 -17.90 -9.16
CA ASN A 63 3.51 -18.05 -9.75
C ASN A 63 4.44 -18.82 -8.81
N GLN A 64 4.43 -18.50 -7.53
CA GLN A 64 5.26 -19.14 -6.54
C GLN A 64 4.93 -20.63 -6.39
N ARG A 65 3.65 -20.98 -6.34
CA ARG A 65 3.19 -22.39 -6.35
C ARG A 65 3.68 -23.12 -7.61
N ARG A 66 3.64 -22.47 -8.77
CA ARG A 66 4.12 -23.04 -10.03
C ARG A 66 5.64 -23.25 -10.02
N ILE A 67 6.42 -22.32 -9.44
CA ILE A 67 7.88 -22.46 -9.28
C ILE A 67 8.18 -23.66 -8.37
N CYS A 68 7.56 -23.71 -7.20
CA CYS A 68 7.77 -24.78 -6.22
C CYS A 68 7.36 -26.18 -6.75
N SER A 69 6.35 -26.26 -7.63
CA SER A 69 5.87 -27.52 -8.20
C SER A 69 6.76 -28.10 -9.32
N ARG A 70 7.69 -27.33 -9.89
CA ARG A 70 8.54 -27.71 -11.02
C ARG A 70 10.00 -27.81 -10.58
N ALA A 71 10.55 -29.02 -10.49
CA ALA A 71 11.91 -29.26 -10.02
C ALA A 71 12.99 -28.40 -10.71
N ASN A 72 12.95 -28.30 -12.06
CA ASN A 72 13.92 -27.49 -12.81
C ASN A 72 13.75 -25.97 -12.59
N ALA A 73 12.50 -25.49 -12.48
CA ALA A 73 12.24 -24.07 -12.20
C ALA A 73 12.64 -23.72 -10.75
N ARG A 74 12.41 -24.64 -9.83
CA ARG A 74 12.81 -24.52 -8.41
C ARG A 74 14.33 -24.43 -8.28
N ALA A 75 15.08 -25.35 -8.91
CA ALA A 75 16.54 -25.35 -8.88
C ALA A 75 17.12 -24.04 -9.46
N SER A 76 16.66 -23.62 -10.64
CA SER A 76 17.11 -22.36 -11.25
C SER A 76 16.79 -21.12 -10.39
N PHE A 77 15.64 -21.12 -9.74
CA PHE A 77 15.23 -20.04 -8.83
C PHE A 77 16.09 -20.01 -7.56
N GLN A 78 16.38 -21.18 -6.95
CA GLN A 78 17.24 -21.31 -5.79
C GLN A 78 18.67 -20.85 -6.08
N ASP A 79 19.23 -21.26 -7.23
CA ASP A 79 20.57 -20.85 -7.65
C ASP A 79 20.67 -19.34 -7.87
N LEU A 80 19.62 -18.73 -8.44
CA LEU A 80 19.60 -17.30 -8.74
C LEU A 80 19.44 -16.43 -7.50
N TYR A 81 18.55 -16.80 -6.59
CA TYR A 81 18.16 -15.96 -5.45
C TYR A 81 18.67 -16.42 -4.08
N ARG A 82 19.35 -17.59 -4.01
CA ARG A 82 19.84 -18.21 -2.76
C ARG A 82 18.75 -18.29 -1.70
N VAL A 83 17.68 -19.03 -1.99
CA VAL A 83 16.42 -18.96 -1.25
C VAL A 83 16.25 -20.11 -0.26
N ASP A 84 15.61 -19.84 0.87
CA ASP A 84 15.09 -20.87 1.77
C ASP A 84 13.68 -21.30 1.35
N ASP A 85 13.58 -22.52 0.80
CA ASP A 85 12.32 -23.10 0.33
C ASP A 85 11.25 -23.23 1.42
N LYS A 86 11.64 -23.58 2.65
CA LYS A 86 10.69 -23.76 3.76
C LYS A 86 9.99 -22.44 4.10
N THR A 87 10.74 -21.35 4.05
CA THR A 87 10.21 -20.01 4.24
C THR A 87 9.20 -19.66 3.17
N ILE A 88 9.51 -19.95 1.91
CA ILE A 88 8.60 -19.66 0.80
C ILE A 88 7.32 -20.48 0.92
N GLU A 89 7.43 -21.79 1.16
CA GLU A 89 6.26 -22.68 1.32
C GLU A 89 5.36 -22.18 2.47
N LYS A 90 5.95 -21.86 3.62
CA LYS A 90 5.21 -21.32 4.76
C LYS A 90 4.55 -19.96 4.46
N THR A 91 5.25 -19.09 3.73
CA THR A 91 4.69 -17.79 3.31
C THR A 91 3.48 -17.97 2.39
N ILE A 92 3.54 -18.90 1.43
CA ILE A 92 2.42 -19.25 0.56
C ILE A 92 1.23 -19.77 1.37
N GLU A 93 1.47 -20.67 2.33
CA GLU A 93 0.41 -21.22 3.19
C GLU A 93 -0.31 -20.10 3.98
N ILE A 94 0.45 -19.21 4.59
CA ILE A 94 -0.08 -18.11 5.41
C ILE A 94 -0.87 -17.13 4.54
N LEU A 95 -0.30 -16.64 3.45
CA LEU A 95 -0.97 -15.69 2.57
C LEU A 95 -2.21 -16.28 1.89
N ALA A 96 -2.24 -17.59 1.67
CA ALA A 96 -3.41 -18.27 1.09
C ALA A 96 -4.47 -18.64 2.14
N GLY A 97 -4.06 -18.91 3.37
CA GLY A 97 -4.93 -19.37 4.45
C GLY A 97 -5.58 -18.23 5.25
N ASP A 98 -4.93 -17.09 5.34
CA ASP A 98 -5.40 -15.96 6.15
C ASP A 98 -5.75 -14.74 5.30
N GLN A 99 -7.05 -14.47 5.18
CA GLN A 99 -7.59 -13.35 4.42
C GLN A 99 -7.23 -11.98 5.03
N TYR A 100 -6.74 -11.93 6.25
CA TYR A 100 -6.33 -10.70 6.91
C TYR A 100 -5.20 -9.99 6.16
N TYR A 101 -4.21 -10.74 5.67
CA TYR A 101 -3.09 -10.14 4.91
C TYR A 101 -3.53 -9.50 3.59
N LYS A 102 -4.47 -10.13 2.91
CA LYS A 102 -5.10 -9.55 1.72
C LYS A 102 -5.88 -8.27 2.07
N LEU A 103 -6.63 -8.30 3.17
CA LEU A 103 -7.41 -7.15 3.64
C LEU A 103 -6.51 -5.96 3.98
N ILE A 104 -5.43 -6.16 4.78
CA ILE A 104 -4.54 -5.04 5.16
C ILE A 104 -3.80 -4.46 3.95
N LEU A 105 -3.40 -5.28 2.97
CA LEU A 105 -2.80 -4.80 1.73
C LEU A 105 -3.78 -3.95 0.92
N ARG A 106 -5.02 -4.39 0.75
CA ARG A 106 -6.06 -3.65 0.03
C ARG A 106 -6.40 -2.33 0.72
N ILE A 107 -6.52 -2.33 2.05
CA ILE A 107 -6.78 -1.11 2.82
C ILE A 107 -5.56 -0.17 2.76
N ALA A 108 -4.34 -0.67 2.87
CA ALA A 108 -3.14 0.14 2.71
C ALA A 108 -3.06 0.78 1.32
N ALA A 109 -3.41 0.03 0.27
CA ALA A 109 -3.49 0.53 -1.10
C ALA A 109 -4.56 1.63 -1.28
N LEU A 110 -5.71 1.54 -0.61
CA LEU A 110 -6.69 2.64 -0.60
C LEU A 110 -6.13 3.90 0.07
N PHE A 111 -5.37 3.74 1.13
CA PHE A 111 -4.90 4.85 1.96
C PHE A 111 -3.52 5.40 1.61
N HIS A 112 -2.74 4.76 0.74
CA HIS A 112 -1.35 5.16 0.52
C HIS A 112 -1.19 6.65 0.17
N ASP A 113 -2.10 7.18 -0.62
CA ASP A 113 -2.12 8.55 -1.15
C ASP A 113 -3.12 9.48 -0.44
N ILE A 114 -3.85 8.98 0.59
CA ILE A 114 -4.90 9.77 1.23
C ILE A 114 -4.35 11.02 1.93
N GLY A 115 -3.07 11.03 2.28
CA GLY A 115 -2.39 12.15 2.93
C GLY A 115 -2.08 13.31 2.00
N HIS A 116 -2.11 13.14 0.69
CA HIS A 116 -1.80 14.22 -0.23
C HIS A 116 -2.75 15.43 -0.13
N GLY A 117 -2.13 16.62 -0.25
CA GLY A 117 -2.83 17.89 -0.36
C GLY A 117 -3.15 18.28 -1.81
N PRO A 118 -3.79 19.45 -2.02
CA PRO A 118 -3.95 20.04 -3.33
C PRO A 118 -2.60 20.23 -4.00
N LEU A 119 -2.52 20.04 -5.33
CA LEU A 119 -1.30 20.18 -6.13
C LEU A 119 -0.24 19.08 -5.90
N SER A 120 -0.61 17.93 -5.33
CA SER A 120 0.29 16.79 -5.19
C SER A 120 1.57 17.13 -4.40
N HIS A 121 2.74 16.63 -4.83
CA HIS A 121 4.03 16.87 -4.20
C HIS A 121 4.43 18.34 -4.04
N LEU A 122 3.86 19.25 -4.84
CA LEU A 122 4.08 20.70 -4.66
C LEU A 122 3.53 21.20 -3.32
N PHE A 123 2.59 20.47 -2.72
CA PHE A 123 2.01 20.80 -1.42
C PHE A 123 2.82 20.23 -0.25
N ASP A 124 3.72 19.28 -0.45
CA ASP A 124 4.44 18.59 0.62
C ASP A 124 5.30 19.56 1.44
N GLU A 125 5.82 20.63 0.83
CA GLU A 125 6.56 21.70 1.52
C GLU A 125 5.72 22.49 2.53
N PHE A 126 4.40 22.44 2.41
CA PHE A 126 3.45 23.13 3.29
C PHE A 126 2.89 22.22 4.40
N PHE A 127 3.30 20.97 4.45
CA PHE A 127 2.90 20.10 5.54
C PHE A 127 3.45 20.57 6.88
N PRO A 128 2.73 20.31 7.99
CA PRO A 128 3.18 20.67 9.31
C PRO A 128 4.47 19.94 9.69
N THR A 129 5.28 20.56 10.52
CA THR A 129 6.40 19.88 11.17
C THR A 129 5.92 19.04 12.34
N PRO A 130 6.66 18.01 12.77
CA PRO A 130 6.32 17.25 13.98
C PRO A 130 6.20 18.15 15.24
N VAL A 131 7.03 19.18 15.34
CA VAL A 131 6.97 20.16 16.45
C VAL A 131 5.63 20.89 16.46
N TRP A 132 5.14 21.32 15.29
CA TRP A 132 3.85 22.01 15.18
C TRP A 132 2.70 21.07 15.58
N ILE A 133 2.71 19.82 15.10
CA ILE A 133 1.69 18.82 15.46
C ILE A 133 1.66 18.60 16.98
N GLY A 134 2.86 18.52 17.61
CA GLY A 134 2.98 18.34 19.06
C GLY A 134 2.51 19.53 19.89
N SER A 135 2.42 20.72 19.29
CA SER A 135 1.91 21.92 19.94
C SER A 135 0.38 22.03 19.96
N LEU A 136 -0.33 21.14 19.20
CA LEU A 136 -1.79 21.13 19.18
C LEU A 136 -2.38 20.63 20.50
N PRO A 137 -3.56 21.12 20.89
CA PRO A 137 -4.24 20.66 22.10
C PRO A 137 -4.51 19.15 22.10
N GLU A 138 -4.40 18.48 23.24
CA GLU A 138 -4.62 17.04 23.40
C GLU A 138 -6.02 16.57 22.95
N GLU A 139 -6.99 17.46 22.99
CA GLU A 139 -8.39 17.23 22.64
C GLU A 139 -8.61 16.95 21.14
N VAL A 140 -7.63 17.28 20.29
CA VAL A 140 -7.75 17.16 18.83
C VAL A 140 -7.54 15.72 18.32
N GLY A 141 -7.32 14.76 19.21
CA GLY A 141 -7.21 13.32 18.84
C GLY A 141 -5.92 12.95 18.10
N TYR A 142 -4.98 13.89 17.92
CA TYR A 142 -3.74 13.69 17.18
C TYR A 142 -2.58 13.10 17.99
N LYS A 143 -2.74 12.83 19.28
CA LYS A 143 -1.65 12.35 20.15
C LYS A 143 -1.00 11.07 19.64
N HIS A 144 -1.80 10.09 19.22
CA HIS A 144 -1.28 8.84 18.64
C HIS A 144 -0.56 9.05 17.31
N ILE A 145 -1.02 10.03 16.53
CA ILE A 145 -0.38 10.43 15.28
C ILE A 145 0.95 11.10 15.57
N TYR A 146 0.98 12.04 16.53
CA TYR A 146 2.18 12.78 16.90
C TYR A 146 3.30 11.87 17.40
N GLU A 147 3.00 10.92 18.29
CA GLU A 147 4.02 9.99 18.81
C GLU A 147 4.64 9.15 17.72
N ARG A 148 3.84 8.67 16.74
CA ARG A 148 4.35 7.94 15.56
C ARG A 148 5.15 8.84 14.64
N VAL A 149 4.65 10.03 14.31
CA VAL A 149 5.34 11.00 13.45
C VAL A 149 6.66 11.45 14.07
N ARG A 150 6.68 11.71 15.39
CA ARG A 150 7.90 12.09 16.11
C ARG A 150 9.00 11.03 16.05
N ALA A 151 8.61 9.76 16.10
CA ALA A 151 9.55 8.64 16.09
C ALA A 151 10.24 8.44 14.72
N ILE A 152 9.59 8.85 13.62
CA ILE A 152 10.03 8.53 12.25
C ILE A 152 10.41 9.77 11.41
N SER A 153 10.23 10.99 11.93
CA SER A 153 10.44 12.24 11.18
C SER A 153 11.52 13.11 11.81
N ASN A 154 12.23 13.87 10.97
CA ASN A 154 13.06 14.97 11.42
C ASN A 154 12.15 16.08 11.99
N GLN A 155 12.43 16.55 13.20
CA GLN A 155 11.57 17.47 13.96
C GLN A 155 11.36 18.83 13.28
N ASP A 156 12.33 19.27 12.49
CA ASP A 156 12.38 20.60 11.89
C ASP A 156 11.95 20.63 10.40
N GLN A 157 11.59 19.49 9.83
CA GLN A 157 11.16 19.41 8.44
C GLN A 157 9.68 19.04 8.33
N PRO A 158 8.98 19.47 7.26
CA PRO A 158 7.63 19.02 6.96
C PRO A 158 7.56 17.49 6.94
N ILE A 159 6.47 16.94 7.44
CA ILE A 159 6.23 15.51 7.37
C ILE A 159 5.97 15.08 5.92
N ARG A 160 6.39 13.87 5.59
CA ARG A 160 6.13 13.31 4.26
C ARG A 160 4.64 12.93 4.11
N HIS A 161 4.15 12.87 2.87
CA HIS A 161 2.77 12.51 2.57
C HIS A 161 2.40 11.09 3.04
N GLU A 162 3.34 10.14 3.08
CA GLU A 162 3.10 8.79 3.61
C GLU A 162 2.76 8.83 5.10
N ILE A 163 3.45 9.69 5.88
CA ILE A 163 3.16 9.88 7.29
C ILE A 163 1.79 10.53 7.47
N MET A 164 1.46 11.52 6.63
CA MET A 164 0.13 12.12 6.62
C MET A 164 -0.93 11.10 6.21
N SER A 165 -0.62 10.20 5.28
CA SER A 165 -1.51 9.10 4.90
C SER A 165 -1.78 8.16 6.07
N CYS A 166 -0.75 7.78 6.84
CA CYS A 166 -0.93 7.01 8.07
C CYS A 166 -1.79 7.74 9.11
N ALA A 167 -1.62 9.05 9.21
CA ALA A 167 -2.40 9.89 10.12
C ALA A 167 -3.88 9.91 9.76
N VAL A 168 -4.20 10.19 8.50
CA VAL A 168 -5.58 10.23 8.00
C VAL A 168 -6.21 8.84 8.03
N ALA A 169 -5.46 7.79 7.66
CA ALA A 169 -5.91 6.40 7.73
C ALA A 169 -6.28 6.02 9.17
N THR A 170 -5.42 6.34 10.15
CA THR A 170 -5.69 6.10 11.58
C THR A 170 -6.99 6.77 12.01
N SER A 171 -7.17 8.06 11.70
CA SER A 171 -8.39 8.79 12.05
C SER A 171 -9.64 8.19 11.39
N THR A 172 -9.55 7.85 10.11
CA THR A 172 -10.67 7.28 9.35
C THR A 172 -11.06 5.89 9.90
N LEU A 173 -10.08 5.01 10.14
CA LEU A 173 -10.32 3.68 10.67
C LEU A 173 -10.93 3.72 12.08
N LEU A 174 -10.48 4.63 12.94
CA LEU A 174 -11.08 4.82 14.28
C LEU A 174 -12.54 5.26 14.19
N GLN A 175 -12.91 6.10 13.22
CA GLN A 175 -14.30 6.50 12.99
C GLN A 175 -15.16 5.35 12.42
N CYS A 176 -14.56 4.39 11.74
CA CYS A 176 -15.22 3.17 11.24
C CYS A 176 -15.16 2.00 12.23
N ARG A 177 -14.67 2.22 13.47
CA ARG A 177 -14.35 1.19 14.45
C ARG A 177 -15.48 0.17 14.66
N GLU A 178 -16.68 0.62 14.98
CA GLU A 178 -17.81 -0.26 15.28
C GLU A 178 -18.11 -1.22 14.11
N ALA A 179 -18.07 -0.71 12.89
CA ALA A 179 -18.28 -1.52 11.70
C ALA A 179 -17.16 -2.54 11.49
N ILE A 180 -15.89 -2.16 11.74
CA ILE A 180 -14.73 -3.04 11.57
C ILE A 180 -14.71 -4.13 12.63
N GLU A 181 -14.91 -3.79 13.91
CA GLU A 181 -14.92 -4.74 15.02
C GLU A 181 -16.08 -5.73 14.94
N SER A 182 -17.18 -5.39 14.24
CA SER A 182 -18.27 -6.34 13.97
C SER A 182 -17.85 -7.55 13.10
N TYR A 183 -16.70 -7.49 12.44
CA TYR A 183 -16.07 -8.57 11.70
C TYR A 183 -14.99 -9.32 12.48
N ASP A 184 -14.94 -9.17 13.82
CA ASP A 184 -13.93 -9.76 14.70
C ASP A 184 -12.48 -9.31 14.39
N ILE A 185 -12.33 -8.08 13.97
CA ILE A 185 -11.03 -7.46 13.66
C ILE A 185 -10.70 -6.41 14.71
N ASP A 186 -9.58 -6.62 15.41
CA ASP A 186 -9.05 -5.61 16.33
C ASP A 186 -8.60 -4.36 15.58
N ILE A 187 -9.20 -3.21 15.91
CA ILE A 187 -8.97 -1.94 15.23
C ILE A 187 -7.53 -1.44 15.39
N HIS A 188 -6.91 -1.63 16.56
CA HIS A 188 -5.55 -1.17 16.81
C HIS A 188 -4.52 -2.01 16.05
N LYS A 189 -4.76 -3.34 15.96
CA LYS A 189 -4.00 -4.25 15.12
C LYS A 189 -4.08 -3.82 13.65
N LEU A 190 -5.31 -3.60 13.15
CA LEU A 190 -5.54 -3.19 11.77
C LEU A 190 -4.82 -1.88 11.42
N ILE A 191 -4.94 -0.86 12.28
CA ILE A 191 -4.28 0.45 12.07
C ILE A 191 -2.76 0.28 12.03
N ALA A 192 -2.19 -0.47 12.98
CA ALA A 192 -0.74 -0.66 13.03
C ALA A 192 -0.22 -1.34 11.75
N ASP A 193 -0.91 -2.39 11.28
CA ASP A 193 -0.49 -3.18 10.14
C ASP A 193 -0.68 -2.41 8.82
N VAL A 194 -1.79 -1.71 8.64
CA VAL A 194 -2.04 -0.84 7.47
C VAL A 194 -0.97 0.26 7.38
N CYS A 195 -0.68 0.97 8.49
CA CYS A 195 0.34 2.00 8.49
C CYS A 195 1.75 1.44 8.23
N ALA A 196 2.05 0.23 8.71
CA ALA A 196 3.33 -0.42 8.49
C ALA A 196 3.54 -0.90 7.05
N ILE A 197 2.46 -1.10 6.29
CA ILE A 197 2.52 -1.36 4.84
C ILE A 197 2.69 -0.04 4.06
N ILE A 198 2.07 1.05 4.49
CA ILE A 198 2.20 2.36 3.84
C ILE A 198 3.63 2.92 4.04
N ASP A 199 4.16 2.88 5.25
CA ASP A 199 5.54 3.32 5.56
C ASP A 199 6.27 2.21 6.35
N GLU A 200 7.31 1.61 5.75
CA GLU A 200 8.09 0.51 6.34
C GLU A 200 8.76 0.86 7.69
N LYS A 201 8.89 2.16 8.01
CA LYS A 201 9.43 2.65 9.27
C LYS A 201 8.43 2.57 10.43
N VAL A 202 7.15 2.39 10.13
CA VAL A 202 6.12 2.23 11.14
C VAL A 202 6.15 0.80 11.67
N LYS A 203 6.22 0.66 13.00
CA LYS A 203 6.20 -0.66 13.63
C LYS A 203 4.84 -1.34 13.43
N PRO A 204 4.78 -2.57 12.88
CA PRO A 204 3.55 -3.33 12.74
C PRO A 204 3.02 -3.81 14.09
N SER A 205 1.84 -4.42 14.09
CA SER A 205 1.33 -5.15 15.25
C SER A 205 2.19 -6.39 15.54
N PRO A 206 2.14 -6.93 16.78
CA PRO A 206 2.80 -8.18 17.11
C PRO A 206 2.39 -9.34 16.19
N TYR A 207 1.19 -9.30 15.65
CA TYR A 207 0.70 -10.31 14.72
C TYR A 207 1.45 -10.31 13.38
N LEU A 208 1.59 -9.14 12.75
CA LEU A 208 2.34 -9.01 11.49
C LEU A 208 3.85 -9.12 11.74
N GLU A 209 4.36 -8.63 12.90
CA GLU A 209 5.76 -8.73 13.31
C GLU A 209 6.19 -10.22 13.49
N SER A 210 5.29 -11.06 14.01
CA SER A 210 5.53 -12.51 14.19
C SER A 210 5.34 -13.34 12.93
N ALA A 211 4.83 -12.74 11.86
CA ALA A 211 4.69 -13.41 10.57
C ALA A 211 6.07 -13.80 10.01
N PRO A 212 6.19 -14.90 9.25
CA PRO A 212 7.48 -15.36 8.77
C PRO A 212 8.21 -14.31 7.95
N TYR A 213 9.47 -14.10 8.26
CA TYR A 213 10.52 -13.54 7.42
C TYR A 213 10.18 -12.25 6.65
N GLY A 214 9.74 -11.20 7.38
CA GLY A 214 9.56 -9.89 6.74
C GLY A 214 8.38 -9.84 5.77
N LEU A 215 7.30 -10.55 6.06
CA LEU A 215 6.05 -10.48 5.28
C LEU A 215 5.54 -9.05 5.16
N GLN A 216 5.69 -8.21 6.22
CA GLN A 216 5.42 -6.77 6.15
C GLN A 216 6.15 -6.12 4.97
N LYS A 217 7.43 -6.46 4.78
CA LYS A 217 8.27 -5.86 3.74
C LYS A 217 7.84 -6.30 2.35
N LEU A 218 7.44 -7.55 2.18
CA LEU A 218 6.86 -8.02 0.92
C LEU A 218 5.57 -7.27 0.58
N LEU A 219 4.68 -7.08 1.56
CA LEU A 219 3.43 -6.34 1.35
C LEU A 219 3.69 -4.85 1.07
N HIS A 220 4.70 -4.26 1.73
CA HIS A 220 5.16 -2.92 1.42
C HIS A 220 5.75 -2.83 0.00
N ASP A 221 6.61 -3.79 -0.41
CA ASP A 221 7.20 -3.83 -1.76
C ASP A 221 6.13 -3.93 -2.86
N VAL A 222 5.01 -4.61 -2.60
CA VAL A 222 3.87 -4.63 -3.53
C VAL A 222 3.33 -3.22 -3.76
N LEU A 223 3.28 -2.40 -2.70
CA LEU A 223 2.70 -1.05 -2.74
C LEU A 223 3.71 0.04 -3.10
N SER A 224 4.96 -0.11 -2.67
CA SER A 224 6.01 0.91 -2.81
C SER A 224 7.39 0.26 -3.00
N SER A 225 7.82 0.12 -4.25
CA SER A 225 9.12 -0.43 -4.64
C SER A 225 9.54 0.10 -6.02
N ASP A 226 10.57 -0.48 -6.62
CA ASP A 226 10.98 -0.10 -7.98
C ASP A 226 9.95 -0.48 -9.05
N LEU A 227 9.21 -1.57 -8.83
CA LEU A 227 8.13 -2.03 -9.71
C LEU A 227 6.92 -2.41 -8.85
N ASP A 228 6.17 -1.43 -8.43
CA ASP A 228 5.03 -1.51 -7.55
C ASP A 228 3.69 -1.23 -8.25
N VAL A 229 2.60 -1.47 -7.54
CA VAL A 229 1.25 -1.29 -8.09
C VAL A 229 0.82 0.17 -8.18
N ASP A 230 1.44 1.06 -7.39
CA ASP A 230 1.24 2.50 -7.49
C ASP A 230 1.72 3.00 -8.85
N ARG A 231 2.99 2.73 -9.21
CA ARG A 231 3.55 3.04 -10.54
C ARG A 231 2.78 2.37 -11.66
N MET A 232 2.38 1.13 -11.46
CA MET A 232 1.60 0.39 -12.45
C MET A 232 0.25 1.04 -12.73
N ASP A 233 -0.44 1.58 -11.74
CA ASP A 233 -1.69 2.29 -11.97
C ASP A 233 -1.45 3.64 -12.64
N TYR A 234 -0.60 4.52 -12.05
CA TYR A 234 -0.48 5.87 -12.59
C TYR A 234 0.14 5.90 -13.99
N LEU A 235 1.11 5.05 -14.32
CA LEU A 235 1.68 5.01 -15.68
C LEU A 235 0.61 4.72 -16.73
N LEU A 236 -0.24 3.74 -16.50
CA LEU A 236 -1.32 3.41 -17.44
C LEU A 236 -2.43 4.47 -17.45
N ARG A 237 -2.84 4.89 -16.26
CA ARG A 237 -3.93 5.86 -16.10
C ARG A 237 -3.57 7.20 -16.69
N ASP A 238 -2.40 7.72 -16.37
CA ASP A 238 -1.92 9.02 -16.86
C ASP A 238 -1.76 9.00 -18.38
N SER A 239 -1.18 7.92 -18.91
CA SER A 239 -1.03 7.75 -20.37
C SER A 239 -2.38 7.72 -21.08
N HIS A 240 -3.34 7.01 -20.51
CA HIS A 240 -4.70 6.92 -21.07
C HIS A 240 -5.42 8.27 -21.02
N MET A 241 -5.37 8.93 -19.88
CA MET A 241 -6.07 10.19 -19.65
C MET A 241 -5.42 11.38 -20.36
N ALA A 242 -4.09 11.42 -20.44
CA ALA A 242 -3.38 12.45 -21.20
C ALA A 242 -3.35 12.16 -22.73
N GLY A 243 -3.77 10.96 -23.16
CA GLY A 243 -3.75 10.57 -24.57
C GLY A 243 -2.34 10.38 -25.15
N VAL A 244 -1.36 10.05 -24.31
CA VAL A 244 0.05 9.87 -24.70
C VAL A 244 0.49 8.42 -24.56
N LYS A 245 1.42 7.96 -25.42
CA LYS A 245 1.96 6.60 -25.35
C LYS A 245 3.24 6.55 -24.49
N TYR A 246 3.15 7.03 -23.26
CA TYR A 246 4.32 7.11 -22.39
C TYR A 246 4.48 5.89 -21.46
N GLY A 247 3.43 5.47 -20.77
CA GLY A 247 3.45 4.40 -19.77
C GLY A 247 2.58 3.20 -20.15
N ILE A 248 2.42 2.90 -21.46
CA ILE A 248 1.59 1.77 -21.92
C ILE A 248 2.38 0.47 -21.79
N TYR A 249 1.89 -0.46 -21.01
CA TYR A 249 2.44 -1.80 -20.82
C TYR A 249 1.28 -2.81 -20.61
N ASP A 250 1.61 -4.10 -20.61
CA ASP A 250 0.65 -5.18 -20.31
C ASP A 250 0.82 -5.64 -18.84
N PRO A 251 -0.08 -5.23 -17.91
CA PRO A 251 0.00 -5.64 -16.52
C PRO A 251 -0.06 -7.16 -16.34
N SER A 252 -0.86 -7.84 -17.15
CA SER A 252 -1.02 -9.29 -17.04
C SER A 252 0.29 -10.03 -17.37
N ARG A 253 1.09 -9.50 -18.29
CA ARG A 253 2.39 -10.06 -18.64
C ARG A 253 3.39 -9.84 -17.50
N ILE A 254 3.44 -8.63 -16.93
CA ILE A 254 4.30 -8.31 -15.79
C ILE A 254 3.93 -9.19 -14.60
N PHE A 255 2.66 -9.25 -14.21
CA PHE A 255 2.22 -10.07 -13.08
C PHE A 255 2.59 -11.55 -13.22
N LYS A 256 2.54 -12.10 -14.44
CA LYS A 256 2.94 -13.49 -14.71
C LYS A 256 4.44 -13.75 -14.56
N SER A 257 5.28 -12.71 -14.64
CA SER A 257 6.74 -12.81 -14.43
C SER A 257 7.18 -12.51 -13.01
N MET A 258 6.34 -11.86 -12.20
CA MET A 258 6.68 -11.51 -10.83
C MET A 258 6.58 -12.71 -9.89
N CYS A 259 7.52 -12.79 -8.95
CA CYS A 259 7.54 -13.76 -7.85
C CYS A 259 8.11 -13.08 -6.61
N PHE A 260 8.24 -13.82 -5.51
CA PHE A 260 8.95 -13.36 -4.33
C PHE A 260 10.01 -14.37 -3.89
N TYR A 261 11.01 -13.89 -3.20
CA TYR A 261 12.10 -14.71 -2.68
C TYR A 261 12.46 -14.28 -1.25
N ALA A 262 13.00 -15.20 -0.47
CA ALA A 262 13.55 -14.92 0.85
C ALA A 262 15.07 -14.94 0.74
N ARG A 263 15.75 -13.86 1.12
CA ARG A 263 17.20 -13.79 1.13
C ARG A 263 17.75 -14.61 2.32
N LEU A 264 18.72 -15.47 2.07
CA LEU A 264 19.35 -16.28 3.12
C LEU A 264 20.14 -15.44 4.14
N ASP A 265 20.67 -14.30 3.70
CA ASP A 265 21.53 -13.43 4.51
C ASP A 265 20.77 -12.46 5.42
N SER A 266 19.55 -12.08 5.07
CA SER A 266 18.76 -11.08 5.81
C SER A 266 17.40 -11.59 6.29
N ASN A 267 16.99 -12.79 5.89
CA ASN A 267 15.64 -13.33 6.13
C ASN A 267 14.50 -12.40 5.63
N ASP A 268 14.78 -11.50 4.69
CA ASP A 268 13.80 -10.59 4.14
C ASP A 268 13.11 -11.20 2.91
N LEU A 269 11.79 -11.14 2.89
CA LEU A 269 11.01 -11.40 1.67
C LEU A 269 11.06 -10.17 0.75
N ARG A 270 11.30 -10.41 -0.54
CA ARG A 270 11.38 -9.36 -1.56
C ARG A 270 10.67 -9.76 -2.83
N LEU A 271 10.20 -8.78 -3.58
CA LEU A 271 9.71 -8.98 -4.95
C LEU A 271 10.88 -9.24 -5.92
N ALA A 272 10.60 -10.05 -6.93
CA ALA A 272 11.47 -10.31 -8.09
C ALA A 272 10.65 -10.36 -9.38
N VAL A 273 11.31 -10.09 -10.50
CA VAL A 273 10.72 -10.14 -11.85
C VAL A 273 11.46 -11.13 -12.71
#